data_a3b7254cf565fab81353ecd8854d2a98
#
_entry.id   a3b7254cf565fab81353ecd8854d2a98
#
_cell.length_a   1.000
_cell.length_b   1.000
_cell.length_c   1.000
_cell.angle_alpha   90.00
_cell.angle_beta   90.00
_cell.angle_gamma   90.00
#
_symmetry.space_group_name_H-M   'P 1'
#
loop_
_entity.id
_entity.type
_entity.pdbx_description
1 polymer ?
#
loop_
_entity_poly.entity_id
_entity_poly.type
_entity_poly.pdbx_seq_one_letter_code
_entity_poly.pdbx_strand_id
1 'polypeptide(L)'
;EFFGDSPAAVRQEGYLEEVDGLTPEQLTAAYREMLRTASIELIVLGCDDAQTTAIRDALLTELTAIDRAPLPLVENMATPRQQPVHRTETFDMVQAKLCMLFTLGQPMQPQQLAAVRLAMALYGGSVTSRLFLNVRERDHLCYYCSASFQSFTGSMAVNSGVEHADVARAEQAILKELADLCDGPITDEELEDC
;
A
#
# COMPACT_ATOMS: atom_id res chain seq x y z
N GLU A 1 10.75 9.57 3.61
CA GLU A 1 10.50 10.38 4.83
C GLU A 1 9.32 9.86 5.66
N PHE A 2 8.22 9.37 5.06
CA PHE A 2 7.04 8.88 5.80
C PHE A 2 7.38 7.69 6.72
N PHE A 3 8.14 6.74 6.21
CA PHE A 3 8.55 5.56 6.97
C PHE A 3 9.83 5.75 7.82
N GLY A 4 10.48 6.92 7.75
CA GLY A 4 11.71 7.20 8.50
C GLY A 4 12.82 6.18 8.20
N ASP A 5 13.36 5.56 9.25
CA ASP A 5 14.41 4.53 9.19
C ASP A 5 13.86 3.09 9.08
N SER A 6 12.53 2.94 8.91
CA SER A 6 11.91 1.62 8.71
C SER A 6 12.37 1.00 7.39
N PRO A 7 12.51 -0.34 7.29
CA PRO A 7 12.74 -1.03 6.03
C PRO A 7 11.72 -0.70 4.93
N ALA A 8 10.50 -0.30 5.30
CA ALA A 8 9.48 0.16 4.36
C ALA A 8 9.84 1.49 3.65
N ALA A 9 10.86 2.21 4.11
CA ALA A 9 11.37 3.41 3.44
C ALA A 9 12.21 3.12 2.18
N VAL A 10 12.67 1.88 2.03
CA VAL A 10 13.43 1.45 0.84
C VAL A 10 12.51 1.46 -0.37
N ARG A 11 12.94 2.11 -1.44
CA ARG A 11 12.17 2.17 -2.70
C ARG A 11 12.08 0.79 -3.33
N GLN A 12 10.86 0.35 -3.66
CA GLN A 12 10.64 -0.95 -4.33
C GLN A 12 11.25 -0.98 -5.73
N GLU A 13 11.28 0.16 -6.41
CA GLU A 13 11.88 0.35 -7.73
C GLU A 13 13.42 0.39 -7.69
N GLY A 14 14.01 0.50 -6.49
CA GLY A 14 15.44 0.71 -6.32
C GLY A 14 15.88 2.14 -6.65
N TYR A 15 17.17 2.30 -6.91
CA TYR A 15 17.80 3.57 -7.23
C TYR A 15 18.50 3.47 -8.58
N LEU A 16 18.27 4.46 -9.45
CA LEU A 16 18.79 4.43 -10.83
C LEU A 16 20.32 4.34 -10.87
N GLU A 17 20.98 5.03 -9.96
CA GLU A 17 22.45 5.02 -9.82
C GLU A 17 23.04 3.66 -9.44
N GLU A 18 22.24 2.76 -8.88
CA GLU A 18 22.65 1.40 -8.53
C GLU A 18 22.47 0.43 -9.69
N VAL A 19 21.52 0.69 -10.59
CA VAL A 19 21.17 -0.23 -11.69
C VAL A 19 22.34 -0.45 -12.64
N ASP A 20 23.06 0.62 -13.00
CA ASP A 20 24.19 0.55 -13.94
C ASP A 20 25.36 -0.28 -13.41
N GLY A 21 25.45 -0.46 -12.09
CA GLY A 21 26.49 -1.25 -11.41
C GLY A 21 26.12 -2.71 -11.16
N LEU A 22 24.86 -3.11 -11.43
CA LEU A 22 24.40 -4.48 -11.15
C LEU A 22 24.99 -5.49 -12.16
N THR A 23 25.48 -6.59 -11.63
CA THR A 23 25.92 -7.74 -12.45
C THR A 23 25.01 -8.95 -12.24
N PRO A 24 24.95 -9.90 -13.21
CA PRO A 24 24.20 -11.14 -13.05
C PRO A 24 24.62 -11.95 -11.81
N GLU A 25 25.90 -11.90 -11.45
CA GLU A 25 26.46 -12.60 -10.27
C GLU A 25 25.92 -11.99 -8.97
N GLN A 26 25.89 -10.65 -8.87
CA GLN A 26 25.33 -9.93 -7.72
C GLN A 26 23.85 -10.21 -7.58
N LEU A 27 23.08 -10.17 -8.66
CA LEU A 27 21.65 -10.48 -8.65
C LEU A 27 21.39 -11.93 -8.22
N THR A 28 22.18 -12.87 -8.75
CA THR A 28 22.09 -14.29 -8.36
C THR A 28 22.44 -14.50 -6.88
N ALA A 29 23.45 -13.82 -6.36
CA ALA A 29 23.81 -13.87 -4.95
C ALA A 29 22.70 -13.32 -4.05
N ALA A 30 22.11 -12.17 -4.40
CA ALA A 30 20.99 -11.58 -3.68
C ALA A 30 19.76 -12.49 -3.68
N TYR A 31 19.43 -13.12 -4.82
CA TYR A 31 18.33 -14.08 -4.93
C TYR A 31 18.57 -15.32 -4.03
N ARG A 32 19.76 -15.86 -4.01
CA ARG A 32 20.11 -17.00 -3.14
C ARG A 32 20.02 -16.63 -1.66
N GLU A 33 20.48 -15.43 -1.31
CA GLU A 33 20.39 -14.94 0.06
C GLU A 33 18.92 -14.71 0.47
N MET A 34 18.09 -14.18 -0.41
CA MET A 34 16.64 -14.08 -0.18
C MET A 34 16.04 -15.46 0.08
N LEU A 35 16.32 -16.48 -0.74
CA LEU A 35 15.83 -17.85 -0.51
C LEU A 35 16.34 -18.43 0.80
N ARG A 36 17.56 -18.09 1.21
CA ARG A 36 18.16 -18.56 2.46
C ARG A 36 17.50 -17.95 3.69
N THR A 37 17.09 -16.68 3.62
CA THR A 37 16.68 -15.90 4.80
C THR A 37 15.18 -15.57 4.87
N ALA A 38 14.46 -15.66 3.76
CA ALA A 38 13.03 -15.32 3.72
C ALA A 38 12.17 -16.31 4.53
N SER A 39 11.12 -15.80 5.16
CA SER A 39 10.00 -16.64 5.60
C SER A 39 9.17 -17.02 4.38
N ILE A 40 8.88 -18.30 4.20
CA ILE A 40 8.18 -18.82 3.03
C ILE A 40 6.89 -19.51 3.49
N GLU A 41 5.77 -19.07 2.95
CA GLU A 41 4.47 -19.72 3.08
C GLU A 41 4.01 -20.23 1.72
N LEU A 42 3.51 -21.47 1.67
CA LEU A 42 2.94 -22.05 0.47
C LEU A 42 1.43 -22.24 0.63
N ILE A 43 0.67 -21.58 -0.21
CA ILE A 43 -0.79 -21.73 -0.29
C ILE A 43 -1.12 -22.40 -1.64
N VAL A 44 -1.78 -23.53 -1.59
CA VAL A 44 -2.18 -24.30 -2.78
C VAL A 44 -3.69 -24.38 -2.85
N LEU A 45 -4.27 -23.94 -3.98
CA LEU A 45 -5.70 -23.93 -4.22
C LEU A 45 -6.03 -24.74 -5.50
N GLY A 46 -7.16 -25.43 -5.49
CA GLY A 46 -7.69 -26.13 -6.67
C GLY A 46 -7.01 -27.46 -6.98
N CYS A 47 -6.24 -28.01 -6.04
CA CYS A 47 -5.59 -29.32 -6.18
C CYS A 47 -6.27 -30.36 -5.26
N ASP A 48 -6.19 -31.62 -5.65
CA ASP A 48 -6.52 -32.74 -4.76
C ASP A 48 -5.39 -32.99 -3.73
N ASP A 49 -5.63 -33.88 -2.77
CA ASP A 49 -4.68 -34.18 -1.70
C ASP A 49 -3.36 -34.77 -2.21
N ALA A 50 -3.40 -35.60 -3.29
CA ALA A 50 -2.22 -36.21 -3.86
C ALA A 50 -1.34 -35.15 -4.58
N GLN A 51 -1.95 -34.25 -5.32
CA GLN A 51 -1.29 -33.14 -6.00
C GLN A 51 -0.71 -32.16 -4.97
N THR A 52 -1.47 -31.81 -3.94
CA THR A 52 -1.01 -30.94 -2.85
C THR A 52 0.22 -31.53 -2.14
N THR A 53 0.19 -32.83 -1.86
CA THR A 53 1.32 -33.57 -1.26
C THR A 53 2.54 -33.54 -2.17
N ALA A 54 2.37 -33.81 -3.47
CA ALA A 54 3.46 -33.82 -4.44
C ALA A 54 4.13 -32.43 -4.57
N ILE A 55 3.33 -31.36 -4.63
CA ILE A 55 3.83 -29.98 -4.68
C ILE A 55 4.62 -29.64 -3.41
N ARG A 56 4.06 -29.96 -2.24
CA ARG A 56 4.71 -29.74 -0.94
C ARG A 56 6.06 -30.46 -0.89
N ASP A 57 6.09 -31.73 -1.24
CA ASP A 57 7.30 -32.57 -1.13
C ASP A 57 8.40 -32.13 -2.12
N ALA A 58 8.00 -31.73 -3.33
CA ALA A 58 8.94 -31.14 -4.31
C ALA A 58 9.55 -29.83 -3.77
N LEU A 59 8.73 -28.91 -3.25
CA LEU A 59 9.23 -27.66 -2.68
C LEU A 59 10.11 -27.89 -1.46
N LEU A 60 9.72 -28.78 -0.54
CA LEU A 60 10.53 -29.11 0.64
C LEU A 60 11.88 -29.71 0.24
N THR A 61 11.93 -30.53 -0.79
CA THR A 61 13.20 -31.11 -1.30
C THR A 61 14.15 -30.00 -1.75
N GLU A 62 13.69 -29.05 -2.55
CA GLU A 62 14.49 -27.93 -3.00
C GLU A 62 14.91 -27.00 -1.85
N LEU A 63 14.00 -26.69 -0.94
CA LEU A 63 14.29 -25.81 0.20
C LEU A 63 15.23 -26.44 1.23
N THR A 64 15.19 -27.76 1.43
CA THR A 64 16.13 -28.43 2.33
C THR A 64 17.53 -28.55 1.75
N ALA A 65 17.69 -28.44 0.42
CA ALA A 65 18.99 -28.38 -0.22
C ALA A 65 19.71 -27.03 0.02
N ILE A 66 18.99 -26.03 0.53
CA ILE A 66 19.55 -24.71 0.88
C ILE A 66 19.79 -24.70 2.40
N ASP A 67 20.97 -24.21 2.84
CA ASP A 67 21.28 -23.97 4.26
C ASP A 67 20.48 -22.75 4.74
N ARG A 68 19.20 -22.96 5.07
CA ARG A 68 18.25 -21.91 5.41
C ARG A 68 18.45 -21.39 6.83
N ALA A 69 18.47 -20.06 6.96
CA ALA A 69 18.48 -19.34 8.22
C ALA A 69 17.46 -18.20 8.17
N PRO A 70 16.14 -18.51 8.27
CA PRO A 70 15.09 -17.50 8.16
C PRO A 70 15.26 -16.39 9.20
N LEU A 71 15.19 -15.15 8.75
CA LEU A 71 15.22 -13.98 9.62
C LEU A 71 13.83 -13.79 10.25
N PRO A 72 13.77 -13.23 11.46
CA PRO A 72 12.49 -12.87 12.07
C PRO A 72 11.78 -11.82 11.21
N LEU A 73 10.46 -11.90 11.15
CA LEU A 73 9.64 -10.85 10.53
C LEU A 73 9.78 -9.56 11.32
N VAL A 74 9.99 -8.47 10.60
CA VAL A 74 10.12 -7.12 11.18
C VAL A 74 8.82 -6.37 10.89
N GLU A 75 8.27 -5.72 11.90
CA GLU A 75 7.15 -4.80 11.71
C GLU A 75 7.62 -3.52 11.02
N ASN A 76 6.97 -3.18 9.90
CA ASN A 76 7.33 -2.05 9.05
C ASN A 76 6.34 -0.90 9.21
N MET A 77 6.04 -0.51 10.45
CA MET A 77 5.09 0.55 10.73
C MET A 77 5.74 1.93 10.63
N ALA A 78 5.02 2.87 10.03
CA ALA A 78 5.40 4.28 10.10
C ALA A 78 5.13 4.84 11.50
N THR A 79 6.05 5.65 12.01
CA THR A 79 5.86 6.32 13.30
C THR A 79 4.83 7.44 13.17
N PRO A 80 3.76 7.45 14.01
CA PRO A 80 2.80 8.53 14.03
C PRO A 80 3.45 9.88 14.32
N ARG A 81 3.01 10.91 13.62
CA ARG A 81 3.47 12.29 13.82
C ARG A 81 2.38 13.13 14.45
N GLN A 82 2.76 14.05 15.30
CA GLN A 82 1.82 14.97 15.97
C GLN A 82 1.26 16.03 15.01
N GLN A 83 2.02 16.37 13.96
CA GLN A 83 1.63 17.36 12.97
C GLN A 83 1.89 16.84 11.56
N PRO A 84 1.06 17.24 10.58
CA PRO A 84 1.31 16.95 9.18
C PRO A 84 2.66 17.51 8.70
N VAL A 85 3.28 16.82 7.77
CA VAL A 85 4.50 17.27 7.10
C VAL A 85 4.18 17.45 5.63
N HIS A 86 4.38 18.66 5.12
CA HIS A 86 4.22 18.97 3.71
C HIS A 86 5.57 18.98 3.01
N ARG A 87 5.62 18.37 1.84
CA ARG A 87 6.77 18.39 0.94
C ARG A 87 6.30 18.71 -0.47
N THR A 88 7.07 19.51 -1.16
CA THR A 88 6.80 19.84 -2.55
C THR A 88 8.06 19.63 -3.35
N GLU A 89 7.93 18.92 -4.46
CA GLU A 89 8.95 18.75 -5.48
C GLU A 89 8.42 19.33 -6.79
N THR A 90 9.29 19.97 -7.56
CA THR A 90 8.91 20.59 -8.82
C THR A 90 9.40 19.75 -9.99
N PHE A 91 8.49 19.38 -10.85
CA PHE A 91 8.75 18.65 -12.10
C PHE A 91 8.12 19.40 -13.26
N ASP A 92 8.66 19.22 -14.46
CA ASP A 92 8.04 19.71 -15.69
C ASP A 92 6.86 18.81 -16.07
N MET A 93 5.70 19.07 -15.46
CA MET A 93 4.48 18.27 -15.60
C MET A 93 3.27 19.19 -15.82
N VAL A 94 2.33 18.70 -16.63
CA VAL A 94 1.07 19.43 -16.91
C VAL A 94 0.17 19.49 -15.67
N GLN A 95 0.17 18.43 -14.85
CA GLN A 95 -0.68 18.28 -13.67
C GLN A 95 0.15 18.11 -12.42
N ALA A 96 -0.31 18.69 -11.31
CA ALA A 96 0.22 18.37 -10.00
C ALA A 96 -0.23 16.98 -9.56
N LYS A 97 0.65 16.25 -8.86
CA LYS A 97 0.36 14.99 -8.20
C LYS A 97 0.30 15.24 -6.70
N LEU A 98 -0.90 15.10 -6.12
CA LEU A 98 -1.10 15.18 -4.68
C LEU A 98 -1.09 13.76 -4.10
N CYS A 99 -0.16 13.49 -3.20
CA CYS A 99 -0.06 12.25 -2.47
C CYS A 99 -0.17 12.53 -0.97
N MET A 100 -1.18 11.96 -0.31
CA MET A 100 -1.39 12.11 1.13
C MET A 100 -1.21 10.74 1.79
N LEU A 101 -0.37 10.68 2.82
CA LEU A 101 -0.04 9.45 3.52
C LEU A 101 -0.48 9.54 5.00
N PHE A 102 -1.14 8.50 5.46
CA PHE A 102 -1.64 8.38 6.82
C PHE A 102 -1.14 7.06 7.43
N THR A 103 -0.94 7.04 8.74
CA THR A 103 -0.57 5.81 9.46
C THR A 103 -1.48 5.56 10.65
N LEU A 104 -1.80 4.29 10.89
CA LEU A 104 -2.45 3.86 12.13
C LEU A 104 -1.50 3.90 13.32
N GLY A 105 -0.18 3.83 13.09
CA GLY A 105 0.85 3.79 14.12
C GLY A 105 0.84 2.53 14.99
N GLN A 106 0.07 1.53 14.61
CA GLN A 106 -0.02 0.23 15.29
C GLN A 106 -0.37 -0.86 14.29
N PRO A 107 0.03 -2.11 14.56
CA PRO A 107 -0.35 -3.26 13.74
C PRO A 107 -1.87 -3.42 13.70
N MET A 108 -2.39 -3.76 12.53
CA MET A 108 -3.80 -4.05 12.36
C MET A 108 -4.12 -5.48 12.84
N GLN A 109 -5.18 -5.60 13.63
CA GLN A 109 -5.68 -6.91 14.01
C GLN A 109 -6.44 -7.56 12.84
N PRO A 110 -6.30 -8.89 12.61
CA PRO A 110 -6.97 -9.57 11.50
C PRO A 110 -8.48 -9.34 11.45
N GLN A 111 -9.13 -9.20 12.60
CA GLN A 111 -10.57 -8.95 12.72
C GLN A 111 -11.00 -7.58 12.18
N GLN A 112 -10.08 -6.61 12.15
CA GLN A 112 -10.34 -5.26 11.64
C GLN A 112 -10.20 -5.16 10.12
N LEU A 113 -9.56 -6.16 9.48
CA LEU A 113 -9.20 -6.08 8.06
C LEU A 113 -10.42 -5.94 7.14
N ALA A 114 -11.51 -6.66 7.44
CA ALA A 114 -12.75 -6.59 6.65
C ALA A 114 -13.37 -5.18 6.74
N ALA A 115 -13.46 -4.63 7.96
CA ALA A 115 -14.01 -3.29 8.17
C ALA A 115 -13.16 -2.21 7.48
N VAL A 116 -11.83 -2.32 7.53
CA VAL A 116 -10.94 -1.36 6.86
C VAL A 116 -11.04 -1.48 5.34
N ARG A 117 -11.16 -2.69 4.79
CA ARG A 117 -11.38 -2.87 3.35
C ARG A 117 -12.68 -2.22 2.89
N LEU A 118 -13.75 -2.41 3.64
CA LEU A 118 -15.04 -1.75 3.36
C LEU A 118 -14.92 -0.23 3.46
N ALA A 119 -14.31 0.29 4.53
CA ALA A 119 -14.07 1.72 4.69
C ALA A 119 -13.24 2.30 3.53
N MET A 120 -12.23 1.56 3.03
CA MET A 120 -11.44 1.99 1.87
C MET A 120 -12.25 1.97 0.57
N ALA A 121 -13.13 0.98 0.36
CA ALA A 121 -14.02 0.94 -0.79
C ALA A 121 -14.95 2.17 -0.79
N LEU A 122 -15.58 2.47 0.33
CA LEU A 122 -16.43 3.65 0.53
C LEU A 122 -15.67 4.96 0.34
N TYR A 123 -14.44 5.05 0.85
CA TYR A 123 -13.67 6.28 0.83
C TYR A 123 -13.14 6.63 -0.55
N GLY A 124 -12.37 5.74 -1.17
CA GLY A 124 -11.67 6.05 -2.42
C GLY A 124 -11.25 4.83 -3.24
N GLY A 125 -11.79 3.64 -2.95
CA GLY A 125 -11.41 2.39 -3.60
C GLY A 125 -12.22 2.01 -4.84
N SER A 126 -13.32 2.72 -5.11
CA SER A 126 -14.24 2.43 -6.21
C SER A 126 -14.68 3.69 -6.95
N VAL A 127 -15.39 3.52 -8.09
CA VAL A 127 -16.01 4.62 -8.84
C VAL A 127 -17.29 5.14 -8.17
N THR A 128 -17.78 4.47 -7.17
CA THR A 128 -18.91 4.86 -6.30
C THR A 128 -18.46 5.44 -4.97
N SER A 129 -17.14 5.53 -4.74
CA SER A 129 -16.57 6.04 -3.50
C SER A 129 -16.78 7.54 -3.32
N ARG A 130 -16.75 8.02 -2.07
CA ARG A 130 -16.89 9.42 -1.72
C ARG A 130 -15.88 10.33 -2.40
N LEU A 131 -14.61 9.92 -2.49
CA LEU A 131 -13.58 10.69 -3.20
C LEU A 131 -13.90 10.82 -4.70
N PHE A 132 -14.37 9.74 -5.32
CA PHE A 132 -14.73 9.78 -6.71
C PHE A 132 -15.96 10.65 -6.95
N LEU A 133 -17.06 10.42 -6.23
CA LEU A 133 -18.33 11.12 -6.45
C LEU A 133 -18.26 12.59 -6.01
N ASN A 134 -17.63 12.89 -4.88
CA ASN A 134 -17.66 14.22 -4.30
C ASN A 134 -16.49 15.10 -4.80
N VAL A 135 -15.25 14.61 -4.73
CA VAL A 135 -14.08 15.43 -5.05
C VAL A 135 -13.86 15.53 -6.57
N ARG A 136 -14.06 14.40 -7.29
CA ARG A 136 -13.87 14.38 -8.74
C ARG A 136 -15.14 14.82 -9.50
N GLU A 137 -16.30 14.15 -9.28
CA GLU A 137 -17.48 14.35 -10.11
C GLU A 137 -18.26 15.60 -9.71
N ARG A 138 -18.52 15.83 -8.43
CA ARG A 138 -19.31 16.97 -7.96
C ARG A 138 -18.51 18.27 -7.95
N ASP A 139 -17.31 18.23 -7.34
CA ASP A 139 -16.51 19.43 -7.09
C ASP A 139 -15.53 19.75 -8.21
N HIS A 140 -15.28 18.80 -9.14
CA HIS A 140 -14.38 18.90 -10.30
C HIS A 140 -12.96 19.34 -9.93
N LEU A 141 -12.44 18.90 -8.76
CA LEU A 141 -11.15 19.33 -8.25
C LEU A 141 -9.98 18.48 -8.75
N CYS A 142 -10.26 17.33 -9.37
CA CYS A 142 -9.21 16.41 -9.80
C CYS A 142 -9.64 15.54 -10.99
N TYR A 143 -8.65 15.02 -11.71
CA TYR A 143 -8.85 14.06 -12.80
C TYR A 143 -9.07 12.65 -12.28
N TYR A 144 -8.40 12.31 -11.20
CA TYR A 144 -8.61 11.09 -10.43
C TYR A 144 -8.34 11.38 -8.97
N CYS A 145 -9.01 10.63 -8.10
CA CYS A 145 -8.75 10.60 -6.67
C CYS A 145 -9.05 9.20 -6.17
N SER A 146 -8.07 8.57 -5.54
CA SER A 146 -8.21 7.20 -5.03
C SER A 146 -7.51 7.04 -3.71
N ALA A 147 -8.01 6.12 -2.87
CA ALA A 147 -7.40 5.72 -1.63
C ALA A 147 -7.06 4.23 -1.64
N SER A 148 -5.94 3.88 -1.03
CA SER A 148 -5.51 2.50 -0.85
C SER A 148 -4.94 2.29 0.55
N PHE A 149 -5.07 1.08 1.07
CA PHE A 149 -4.58 0.72 2.39
C PHE A 149 -3.62 -0.46 2.32
N GLN A 150 -2.48 -0.31 2.98
CA GLN A 150 -1.44 -1.33 3.12
C GLN A 150 -1.49 -1.90 4.53
N SER A 151 -2.09 -3.07 4.69
CA SER A 151 -2.31 -3.69 6.01
C SER A 151 -1.01 -4.00 6.74
N PHE A 152 0.04 -4.30 6.01
CA PHE A 152 1.31 -4.74 6.57
C PHE A 152 2.20 -3.57 7.06
N THR A 153 1.99 -2.36 6.56
CA THR A 153 2.60 -1.13 7.06
C THR A 153 1.64 -0.29 7.90
N GLY A 154 0.35 -0.69 7.99
CA GLY A 154 -0.68 0.09 8.67
C GLY A 154 -0.83 1.50 8.10
N SER A 155 -0.64 1.66 6.79
CA SER A 155 -0.67 2.96 6.14
C SER A 155 -1.75 3.06 5.08
N MET A 156 -2.34 4.24 4.95
CA MET A 156 -3.25 4.61 3.88
C MET A 156 -2.58 5.66 3.00
N ALA A 157 -2.71 5.49 1.68
CA ALA A 157 -2.29 6.46 0.70
C ALA A 157 -3.51 6.97 -0.07
N VAL A 158 -3.62 8.29 -0.21
CA VAL A 158 -4.54 8.94 -1.15
C VAL A 158 -3.73 9.57 -2.26
N ASN A 159 -4.07 9.25 -3.50
CA ASN A 159 -3.41 9.76 -4.69
C ASN A 159 -4.41 10.51 -5.56
N SER A 160 -4.04 11.70 -6.01
CA SER A 160 -4.88 12.54 -6.85
C SER A 160 -4.06 13.29 -7.90
N GLY A 161 -4.62 13.43 -9.10
CA GLY A 161 -4.09 14.29 -10.16
C GLY A 161 -4.94 15.55 -10.22
N VAL A 162 -4.35 16.71 -9.96
CA VAL A 162 -5.06 17.98 -9.80
C VAL A 162 -4.45 19.09 -10.66
N GLU A 163 -5.20 20.13 -10.95
CA GLU A 163 -4.63 21.37 -11.49
C GLU A 163 -3.78 22.06 -10.41
N HIS A 164 -2.70 22.72 -10.82
CA HIS A 164 -1.78 23.39 -9.89
C HIS A 164 -2.49 24.39 -8.96
N ALA A 165 -3.50 25.09 -9.48
CA ALA A 165 -4.28 26.08 -8.73
C ALA A 165 -5.22 25.45 -7.69
N ASP A 166 -5.59 24.17 -7.86
CA ASP A 166 -6.59 23.50 -7.05
C ASP A 166 -6.02 22.55 -5.97
N VAL A 167 -4.68 22.42 -5.87
CA VAL A 167 -4.03 21.51 -4.92
C VAL A 167 -4.56 21.68 -3.49
N ALA A 168 -4.58 22.91 -2.97
CA ALA A 168 -5.02 23.19 -1.61
C ALA A 168 -6.54 22.91 -1.42
N ARG A 169 -7.35 23.19 -2.43
CA ARG A 169 -8.80 22.91 -2.39
C ARG A 169 -9.06 21.40 -2.41
N ALA A 170 -8.34 20.67 -3.26
CA ALA A 170 -8.44 19.22 -3.34
C ALA A 170 -8.00 18.56 -2.02
N GLU A 171 -6.88 18.99 -1.43
CA GLU A 171 -6.43 18.52 -0.12
C GLU A 171 -7.52 18.70 0.95
N GLN A 172 -8.12 19.89 1.04
CA GLN A 172 -9.19 20.16 1.99
C GLN A 172 -10.43 19.30 1.74
N ALA A 173 -10.83 19.13 0.49
CA ALA A 173 -11.98 18.29 0.13
C ALA A 173 -11.74 16.82 0.49
N ILE A 174 -10.56 16.29 0.21
CA ILE A 174 -10.15 14.93 0.55
C ILE A 174 -10.18 14.71 2.07
N LEU A 175 -9.62 15.64 2.85
CA LEU A 175 -9.66 15.56 4.32
C LEU A 175 -11.07 15.67 4.88
N LYS A 176 -11.91 16.51 4.27
CA LYS A 176 -13.32 16.64 4.66
C LYS A 176 -14.07 15.32 4.45
N GLU A 177 -13.92 14.69 3.29
CA GLU A 177 -14.57 13.39 3.02
C GLU A 177 -14.08 12.30 3.99
N LEU A 178 -12.82 12.34 4.43
CA LEU A 178 -12.30 11.42 5.46
C LEU A 178 -12.99 11.67 6.81
N ALA A 179 -13.11 12.94 7.23
CA ALA A 179 -13.79 13.31 8.47
C ALA A 179 -15.28 12.93 8.42
N ASP A 180 -15.94 13.21 7.31
CA ASP A 180 -17.35 12.87 7.10
C ASP A 180 -17.59 11.34 7.12
N LEU A 181 -16.62 10.55 6.63
CA LEU A 181 -16.68 9.07 6.73
C LEU A 181 -16.51 8.57 8.16
N CYS A 182 -15.65 9.23 8.95
CA CYS A 182 -15.38 8.84 10.34
C CYS A 182 -16.52 9.23 11.30
N ASP A 183 -17.11 10.41 11.11
CA ASP A 183 -18.03 11.03 12.07
C ASP A 183 -19.49 11.05 11.59
N GLY A 184 -19.69 10.86 10.28
CA GLY A 184 -21.01 10.93 9.65
C GLY A 184 -21.68 9.56 9.48
N PRO A 185 -22.94 9.56 9.04
CA PRO A 185 -23.64 8.33 8.71
C PRO A 185 -23.08 7.71 7.43
N ILE A 186 -23.09 6.38 7.38
CA ILE A 186 -22.93 5.59 6.17
C ILE A 186 -24.33 5.11 5.79
N THR A 187 -24.74 5.34 4.56
CA THR A 187 -26.07 4.96 4.08
C THR A 187 -26.10 3.53 3.57
N ASP A 188 -27.28 2.91 3.55
CA ASP A 188 -27.47 1.58 2.98
C ASP A 188 -27.12 1.56 1.49
N GLU A 189 -27.41 2.63 0.74
CA GLU A 189 -27.07 2.80 -0.67
C GLU A 189 -25.54 2.79 -0.88
N GLU A 190 -24.78 3.52 -0.07
CA GLU A 190 -23.30 3.49 -0.14
C GLU A 190 -22.73 2.09 0.12
N LEU A 191 -23.37 1.32 1.02
CA LEU A 191 -22.94 -0.05 1.32
C LEU A 191 -23.30 -1.04 0.20
N GLU A 192 -24.44 -0.86 -0.46
CA GLU A 192 -24.87 -1.71 -1.58
C GLU A 192 -24.03 -1.47 -2.84
N ASP A 193 -23.52 -0.24 -3.03
CA ASP A 193 -22.70 0.17 -4.17
C ASP A 193 -21.18 -0.19 -4.02
N CYS A 194 -20.78 -0.70 -2.87
CA CYS A 194 -19.43 -1.16 -2.58
C CYS A 194 -19.23 -2.64 -2.93
#